data_2a96d81db16360734b9b57871d02059a
#
_entry.id   2a96d81db16360734b9b57871d02059a
#
_cell.length_a   1.000
_cell.length_b   1.000
_cell.length_c   1.000
_cell.angle_alpha   90.00
_cell.angle_beta   90.00
_cell.angle_gamma   90.00
#
_symmetry.space_group_name_H-M   'P 1'
#
loop_
_entity.id
_entity.type
_entity.pdbx_description
1 polymer ?
#
loop_
_entity_poly.entity_id
_entity_poly.type
_entity_poly.pdbx_seq_one_letter_code
_entity_poly.pdbx_strand_id
1 'polypeptide(L)'
;MTLTRRSFTALVAASFAMPAFAATEPRWYNDGGDLAASGRDVVAYFGLRSGDGVKGSAEFSTMHKGTTFHFASAENLATFLGDPDKYAPRFGGYCAFAMSNGYFAPVDPDAWSVHEGALYLNVSKTIRARWALRRASHIASGDKNWMTHFPGER
;
A
#
# COMPACT_ATOMS: atom_id res chain seq x y z
N MET A 1 -75.88 19.32 13.74
CA MET A 1 -74.96 19.03 12.63
C MET A 1 -73.54 19.25 13.12
N THR A 2 -72.84 18.18 13.47
CA THR A 2 -71.50 18.21 14.00
C THR A 2 -70.53 17.67 12.97
N LEU A 3 -69.63 18.56 12.49
CA LEU A 3 -68.59 18.21 11.52
C LEU A 3 -67.36 17.66 12.27
N THR A 4 -67.09 16.38 12.08
CA THR A 4 -65.92 15.70 12.64
C THR A 4 -64.67 16.06 11.82
N ARG A 5 -63.72 16.73 12.44
CA ARG A 5 -62.36 16.96 11.88
C ARG A 5 -61.56 15.67 11.94
N ARG A 6 -61.26 15.09 10.77
CA ARG A 6 -60.27 14.01 10.65
C ARG A 6 -58.86 14.62 10.64
N SER A 7 -58.12 14.38 11.69
CA SER A 7 -56.71 14.71 11.77
C SER A 7 -55.92 13.69 10.92
N PHE A 8 -55.28 14.16 9.87
CA PHE A 8 -54.28 13.38 9.12
C PHE A 8 -52.92 13.56 9.81
N THR A 9 -52.46 12.52 10.49
CA THR A 9 -51.10 12.47 11.01
C THR A 9 -50.18 12.05 9.88
N ALA A 10 -49.41 13.01 9.36
CA ALA A 10 -48.37 12.72 8.39
C ALA A 10 -47.17 12.07 9.08
N LEU A 11 -46.90 10.80 8.79
CA LEU A 11 -45.74 10.08 9.25
C LEU A 11 -44.54 10.54 8.39
N VAL A 12 -43.69 11.39 8.95
CA VAL A 12 -42.42 11.77 8.33
C VAL A 12 -41.43 10.61 8.55
N ALA A 13 -41.21 9.81 7.51
CA ALA A 13 -40.15 8.82 7.49
C ALA A 13 -38.80 9.55 7.36
N ALA A 14 -38.09 9.69 8.47
CA ALA A 14 -36.71 10.15 8.46
C ALA A 14 -35.83 9.04 7.88
N SER A 15 -35.45 9.18 6.60
CA SER A 15 -34.44 8.34 5.99
C SER A 15 -33.07 8.71 6.58
N PHE A 16 -32.59 7.92 7.54
CA PHE A 16 -31.20 7.98 7.96
C PHE A 16 -30.35 7.40 6.82
N ALA A 17 -29.77 8.27 6.00
CA ALA A 17 -28.68 7.91 5.12
C ALA A 17 -27.48 7.58 6.02
N MET A 18 -27.16 6.30 6.21
CA MET A 18 -25.90 5.89 6.79
C MET A 18 -24.79 6.35 5.85
N PRO A 19 -23.73 7.03 6.36
CA PRO A 19 -22.58 7.32 5.54
C PRO A 19 -22.01 5.96 5.07
N ALA A 20 -21.93 5.76 3.77
CA ALA A 20 -21.15 4.67 3.21
C ALA A 20 -19.70 4.93 3.63
N PHE A 21 -19.19 4.19 4.61
CA PHE A 21 -17.76 4.10 4.83
C PHE A 21 -17.20 3.48 3.55
N ALA A 22 -16.63 4.31 2.68
CA ALA A 22 -15.77 3.83 1.63
C ALA A 22 -14.67 3.04 2.34
N ALA A 23 -14.55 1.74 2.04
CA ALA A 23 -13.46 0.94 2.55
C ALA A 23 -12.16 1.61 2.07
N THR A 24 -11.44 2.25 2.99
CA THR A 24 -10.12 2.78 2.69
C THR A 24 -9.19 1.59 2.51
N GLU A 25 -8.49 1.55 1.38
CA GLU A 25 -7.47 0.53 1.15
C GLU A 25 -6.50 0.50 2.34
N PRO A 26 -6.05 -0.69 2.77
CA PRO A 26 -5.09 -0.77 3.85
C PRO A 26 -3.79 -0.06 3.47
N ARG A 27 -3.12 0.54 4.46
CA ARG A 27 -1.85 1.26 4.26
C ARG A 27 -0.76 0.40 3.59
N TRP A 28 -0.77 -0.89 3.85
CA TRP A 28 0.17 -1.84 3.30
C TRP A 28 -0.54 -2.83 2.39
N TYR A 29 0.02 -3.01 1.20
CA TYR A 29 -0.37 -4.13 0.35
C TYR A 29 0.07 -5.42 1.03
N ASN A 30 -0.88 -6.31 1.21
CA ASN A 30 -0.66 -7.71 1.56
C ASN A 30 -1.46 -8.57 0.56
N ASP A 31 -0.94 -9.73 0.28
CA ASP A 31 -1.59 -10.72 -0.61
C ASP A 31 -2.61 -11.61 0.12
N GLY A 32 -3.18 -11.11 1.21
CA GLY A 32 -4.10 -11.83 2.07
C GLY A 32 -3.43 -12.54 3.26
N GLY A 33 -2.12 -12.36 3.45
CA GLY A 33 -1.33 -13.02 4.49
C GLY A 33 -0.71 -12.08 5.54
N ASP A 34 -1.11 -10.82 5.63
CA ASP A 34 -0.53 -9.81 6.54
C ASP A 34 0.99 -9.61 6.39
N LEU A 35 1.57 -10.05 5.27
CA LEU A 35 3.00 -9.93 4.99
C LEU A 35 3.30 -8.81 4.00
N ALA A 36 4.12 -7.86 4.41
CA ALA A 36 4.65 -6.84 3.50
C ALA A 36 5.49 -7.48 2.39
N ALA A 37 5.42 -6.92 1.17
CA ALA A 37 6.19 -7.37 0.00
C ALA A 37 6.06 -8.89 -0.27
N SER A 38 4.88 -9.49 0.02
CA SER A 38 4.62 -10.93 -0.11
C SER A 38 5.68 -11.80 0.60
N GLY A 39 6.17 -11.35 1.76
CA GLY A 39 7.16 -12.05 2.56
C GLY A 39 8.59 -12.01 2.00
N ARG A 40 8.88 -11.12 1.04
CA ARG A 40 10.27 -10.88 0.59
C ARG A 40 11.01 -9.98 1.58
N ASP A 41 12.30 -10.20 1.69
CA ASP A 41 13.21 -9.38 2.49
C ASP A 41 13.44 -8.01 1.82
N VAL A 42 12.84 -6.97 2.41
CA VAL A 42 12.89 -5.62 1.82
C VAL A 42 14.29 -4.99 1.87
N VAL A 43 15.14 -5.41 2.80
CA VAL A 43 16.55 -4.96 2.89
C VAL A 43 17.39 -5.58 1.79
N ALA A 44 17.15 -6.86 1.48
CA ALA A 44 17.92 -7.58 0.49
C ALA A 44 17.87 -6.94 -0.91
N TYR A 45 16.75 -6.31 -1.30
CA TYR A 45 16.64 -5.64 -2.60
C TYR A 45 17.72 -4.58 -2.84
N PHE A 46 18.18 -3.90 -1.79
CA PHE A 46 19.19 -2.84 -1.91
C PHE A 46 20.58 -3.36 -2.26
N GLY A 47 20.84 -4.66 -2.03
CA GLY A 47 22.06 -5.36 -2.44
C GLY A 47 21.97 -6.05 -3.80
N LEU A 48 20.76 -6.20 -4.36
CA LEU A 48 20.54 -6.88 -5.63
C LEU A 48 20.76 -5.93 -6.81
N ARG A 49 21.34 -6.45 -7.89
CA ARG A 49 21.44 -5.73 -9.18
C ARG A 49 20.32 -6.10 -10.14
N SER A 50 19.82 -7.32 -10.02
CA SER A 50 18.73 -7.88 -10.82
C SER A 50 18.29 -9.22 -10.23
N GLY A 51 17.27 -9.85 -10.82
CA GLY A 51 16.76 -11.15 -10.40
C GLY A 51 15.54 -11.03 -9.50
N ASP A 52 15.18 -12.13 -8.90
CA ASP A 52 14.01 -12.23 -8.04
C ASP A 52 14.34 -11.75 -6.62
N GLY A 53 13.32 -11.27 -5.91
CA GLY A 53 13.43 -10.85 -4.53
C GLY A 53 13.78 -12.03 -3.61
N VAL A 54 14.57 -11.76 -2.58
CA VAL A 54 14.99 -12.79 -1.60
C VAL A 54 13.83 -13.10 -0.67
N LYS A 55 13.51 -14.37 -0.46
CA LYS A 55 12.50 -14.79 0.52
C LYS A 55 12.98 -14.51 1.94
N GLY A 56 12.13 -13.89 2.74
CA GLY A 56 12.29 -13.79 4.18
C GLY A 56 11.82 -15.05 4.91
N SER A 57 12.14 -15.13 6.19
CA SER A 57 11.73 -16.19 7.12
C SER A 57 10.96 -15.60 8.28
N ALA A 58 9.96 -16.31 8.78
CA ALA A 58 9.26 -15.95 10.01
C ALA A 58 10.18 -15.91 11.25
N GLU A 59 11.31 -16.62 11.20
CA GLU A 59 12.34 -16.58 12.25
C GLU A 59 12.94 -15.18 12.42
N PHE A 60 13.11 -14.44 11.34
CA PHE A 60 13.61 -13.06 11.33
C PHE A 60 12.47 -12.13 10.90
N SER A 61 11.62 -11.75 11.83
CA SER A 61 10.43 -10.96 11.54
C SER A 61 10.24 -9.81 12.51
N THR A 62 9.56 -8.78 12.06
CA THR A 62 9.10 -7.67 12.90
C THR A 62 7.79 -7.10 12.37
N MET A 63 7.02 -6.47 13.27
CA MET A 63 5.85 -5.69 12.86
C MET A 63 6.25 -4.23 12.73
N HIS A 64 5.87 -3.59 11.62
CA HIS A 64 6.05 -2.15 11.41
C HIS A 64 4.77 -1.55 10.82
N LYS A 65 4.25 -0.50 11.47
CA LYS A 65 3.04 0.23 11.07
C LYS A 65 1.86 -0.70 10.70
N GLY A 66 1.66 -1.77 11.50
CA GLY A 66 0.51 -2.67 11.39
C GLY A 66 0.64 -3.83 10.39
N THR A 67 1.81 -4.04 9.78
CA THR A 67 2.06 -5.22 8.94
C THR A 67 3.35 -5.94 9.35
N THR A 68 3.47 -7.22 9.02
CA THR A 68 4.62 -8.06 9.34
C THR A 68 5.62 -8.05 8.19
N PHE A 69 6.89 -7.85 8.51
CA PHE A 69 8.02 -7.95 7.59
C PHE A 69 8.84 -9.19 7.92
N HIS A 70 9.24 -9.94 6.91
CA HIS A 70 10.13 -11.09 7.01
C HIS A 70 11.49 -10.75 6.39
N PHE A 71 12.57 -11.25 7.01
CA PHE A 71 13.94 -11.03 6.56
C PHE A 71 14.66 -12.36 6.37
N ALA A 72 15.68 -12.39 5.52
CA ALA A 72 16.46 -13.57 5.24
C ALA A 72 17.50 -13.86 6.31
N SER A 73 17.82 -12.87 7.16
CA SER A 73 18.82 -12.99 8.20
C SER A 73 18.55 -12.04 9.38
N ALA A 74 19.17 -12.35 10.53
CA ALA A 74 19.17 -11.46 11.70
C ALA A 74 19.84 -10.11 11.40
N GLU A 75 20.84 -10.07 10.51
CA GLU A 75 21.53 -8.85 10.10
C GLU A 75 20.59 -7.93 9.31
N ASN A 76 19.81 -8.46 8.35
CA ASN A 76 18.84 -7.68 7.60
C ASN A 76 17.69 -7.18 8.50
N LEU A 77 17.21 -7.99 9.43
CA LEU A 77 16.25 -7.56 10.44
C LEU A 77 16.82 -6.38 11.28
N ALA A 78 18.04 -6.49 11.77
CA ALA A 78 18.69 -5.41 12.55
C ALA A 78 18.87 -4.14 11.69
N THR A 79 19.23 -4.29 10.42
CA THR A 79 19.36 -3.19 9.46
C THR A 79 18.01 -2.48 9.24
N PHE A 80 16.94 -3.23 9.06
CA PHE A 80 15.59 -2.68 8.94
C PHE A 80 15.17 -1.92 10.21
N LEU A 81 15.39 -2.51 11.38
CA LEU A 81 15.05 -1.88 12.66
C LEU A 81 15.80 -0.55 12.90
N GLY A 82 16.99 -0.40 12.31
CA GLY A 82 17.76 0.85 12.36
C GLY A 82 17.15 2.00 11.56
N ASP A 83 16.49 1.72 10.45
CA ASP A 83 15.83 2.72 9.59
C ASP A 83 14.69 2.09 8.78
N PRO A 84 13.55 1.78 9.41
CA PRO A 84 12.43 1.11 8.72
C PRO A 84 11.86 1.91 7.54
N ASP A 85 11.79 3.23 7.64
CA ASP A 85 11.21 4.08 6.60
C ASP A 85 12.07 4.13 5.32
N LYS A 86 13.37 3.88 5.45
CA LYS A 86 14.30 3.75 4.30
C LYS A 86 14.05 2.46 3.51
N TYR A 87 13.87 1.35 4.22
CA TYR A 87 13.81 0.02 3.61
C TYR A 87 12.40 -0.43 3.27
N ALA A 88 11.39 0.10 3.93
CA ALA A 88 10.00 -0.18 3.60
C ALA A 88 9.69 0.25 2.15
N PRO A 89 8.92 -0.54 1.38
CA PRO A 89 8.60 -0.18 0.01
C PRO A 89 7.72 1.08 -0.01
N ARG A 90 7.97 1.93 -1.00
CA ARG A 90 7.16 3.12 -1.25
C ARG A 90 5.72 2.74 -1.56
N PHE A 91 4.80 3.65 -1.27
CA PHE A 91 3.37 3.46 -1.49
C PHE A 91 2.81 2.21 -0.79
N GLY A 92 3.28 1.94 0.42
CA GLY A 92 2.86 0.78 1.19
C GLY A 92 3.09 -0.57 0.49
N GLY A 93 3.97 -0.64 -0.51
CA GLY A 93 4.20 -1.84 -1.29
C GLY A 93 3.18 -2.08 -2.41
N TYR A 94 2.24 -1.16 -2.66
CA TYR A 94 1.36 -1.20 -3.83
C TYR A 94 2.13 -0.91 -5.13
N CYS A 95 1.53 -1.27 -6.27
CA CYS A 95 2.12 -1.04 -7.59
C CYS A 95 2.39 0.45 -7.82
N ALA A 96 3.67 0.82 -8.01
CA ALA A 96 4.09 2.21 -8.19
C ALA A 96 3.53 2.83 -9.48
N PHE A 97 3.36 2.05 -10.56
CA PHE A 97 2.72 2.52 -11.78
C PHE A 97 1.23 2.82 -11.55
N ALA A 98 0.51 1.94 -10.84
CA ALA A 98 -0.89 2.14 -10.50
C ALA A 98 -1.05 3.40 -9.63
N MET A 99 -0.22 3.54 -8.60
CA MET A 99 -0.25 4.71 -7.72
C MET A 99 0.06 6.01 -8.48
N SER A 100 0.94 5.99 -9.48
CA SER A 100 1.16 7.17 -10.33
C SER A 100 -0.07 7.59 -11.13
N ASN A 101 -1.04 6.70 -11.32
CA ASN A 101 -2.32 6.93 -11.98
C ASN A 101 -3.50 7.07 -11.00
N GLY A 102 -3.24 7.10 -9.69
CA GLY A 102 -4.21 7.40 -8.64
C GLY A 102 -5.05 6.20 -8.16
N TYR A 103 -4.60 4.96 -8.40
CA TYR A 103 -5.30 3.78 -7.91
C TYR A 103 -4.36 2.75 -7.28
N PHE A 104 -4.92 1.85 -6.48
CA PHE A 104 -4.23 0.75 -5.81
C PHE A 104 -4.25 -0.49 -6.70
N ALA A 105 -3.14 -1.20 -6.77
CA ALA A 105 -3.06 -2.48 -7.48
C ALA A 105 -2.06 -3.40 -6.78
N PRO A 106 -2.26 -4.74 -6.91
CA PRO A 106 -1.33 -5.73 -6.39
C PRO A 106 0.05 -5.62 -7.04
N VAL A 107 1.02 -6.36 -6.50
CA VAL A 107 2.38 -6.41 -6.99
C VAL A 107 2.85 -7.84 -7.23
N ASP A 108 3.81 -7.95 -8.15
CA ASP A 108 4.74 -9.05 -8.25
C ASP A 108 6.02 -8.62 -7.50
N PRO A 109 6.40 -9.28 -6.39
CA PRO A 109 7.57 -8.89 -5.61
C PRO A 109 8.88 -9.03 -6.40
N ASP A 110 8.87 -9.73 -7.53
CA ASP A 110 10.01 -9.86 -8.44
C ASP A 110 10.03 -8.76 -9.52
N ALA A 111 9.02 -7.89 -9.55
CA ALA A 111 8.95 -6.69 -10.40
C ALA A 111 9.34 -5.42 -9.63
N TRP A 112 10.52 -5.40 -9.08
CA TRP A 112 11.05 -4.38 -8.18
C TRP A 112 12.05 -3.42 -8.86
N SER A 113 12.22 -2.25 -8.25
CA SER A 113 13.29 -1.29 -8.55
C SER A 113 13.72 -0.56 -7.28
N VAL A 114 15.02 -0.47 -7.05
CA VAL A 114 15.58 0.49 -6.10
C VAL A 114 16.04 1.72 -6.90
N HIS A 115 15.54 2.90 -6.52
CA HIS A 115 15.88 4.15 -7.18
C HIS A 115 16.01 5.25 -6.14
N GLU A 116 17.13 5.98 -6.19
CA GLU A 116 17.44 7.05 -5.23
C GLU A 116 17.25 6.63 -3.76
N GLY A 117 17.67 5.39 -3.45
CA GLY A 117 17.60 4.86 -2.10
C GLY A 117 16.20 4.45 -1.64
N ALA A 118 15.21 4.31 -2.53
CA ALA A 118 13.86 3.88 -2.23
C ALA A 118 13.45 2.64 -3.05
N LEU A 119 12.71 1.73 -2.44
CA LEU A 119 12.19 0.51 -3.06
C LEU A 119 10.79 0.75 -3.64
N TYR A 120 10.63 0.41 -4.91
CA TYR A 120 9.36 0.46 -5.64
C TYR A 120 9.02 -0.92 -6.18
N LEU A 121 7.76 -1.34 -6.01
CA LEU A 121 7.21 -2.59 -6.53
C LEU A 121 6.21 -2.30 -7.65
N ASN A 122 6.05 -3.22 -8.58
CA ASN A 122 5.08 -3.11 -9.67
C ASN A 122 4.33 -4.43 -9.87
N VAL A 123 3.20 -4.41 -10.56
CA VAL A 123 2.34 -5.58 -10.77
C VAL A 123 2.99 -6.63 -11.68
N SER A 124 3.97 -6.25 -12.51
CA SER A 124 4.72 -7.15 -13.39
C SER A 124 6.02 -6.53 -13.88
N LYS A 125 6.95 -7.35 -14.34
CA LYS A 125 8.22 -6.90 -14.97
C LYS A 125 7.98 -6.00 -16.18
N THR A 126 6.92 -6.25 -16.97
CA THR A 126 6.52 -5.40 -18.11
C THR A 126 6.05 -4.01 -17.64
N ILE A 127 5.21 -3.95 -16.62
CA ILE A 127 4.73 -2.68 -16.06
C ILE A 127 5.87 -1.93 -15.37
N ARG A 128 6.78 -2.63 -14.67
CA ARG A 128 8.00 -2.03 -14.14
C ARG A 128 8.82 -1.35 -15.23
N ALA A 129 9.02 -2.02 -16.37
CA ALA A 129 9.77 -1.45 -17.50
C ALA A 129 9.09 -0.18 -18.05
N ARG A 130 7.75 -0.20 -18.18
CA ARG A 130 6.95 0.98 -18.59
C ARG A 130 7.08 2.12 -17.59
N TRP A 131 6.97 1.83 -16.29
CA TRP A 131 7.15 2.80 -15.22
C TRP A 131 8.55 3.44 -15.26
N ALA A 132 9.60 2.63 -15.55
CA ALA A 132 10.98 3.08 -15.62
C ALA A 132 11.25 4.10 -16.75
N LEU A 133 10.47 4.08 -17.84
CA LEU A 133 10.62 5.04 -18.97
C LEU A 133 10.38 6.50 -18.56
N ARG A 134 9.50 6.74 -17.58
CA ARG A 134 9.18 8.08 -17.04
C ARG A 134 9.23 8.09 -15.51
N ARG A 135 10.23 7.45 -14.96
CA ARG A 135 10.34 7.16 -13.51
C ARG A 135 10.12 8.38 -12.64
N ALA A 136 10.85 9.47 -12.89
CA ALA A 136 10.71 10.69 -12.08
C ALA A 136 9.29 11.26 -12.09
N SER A 137 8.62 11.30 -13.25
CA SER A 137 7.24 11.75 -13.38
C SER A 137 6.27 10.81 -12.65
N HIS A 138 6.46 9.49 -12.79
CA HIS A 138 5.62 8.51 -12.09
C HIS A 138 5.81 8.57 -10.57
N ILE A 139 7.03 8.79 -10.07
CA ILE A 139 7.29 8.97 -8.63
C ILE A 139 6.57 10.21 -8.13
N ALA A 140 6.74 11.36 -8.79
CA ALA A 140 6.12 12.61 -8.37
C ALA A 140 4.58 12.53 -8.36
N SER A 141 3.98 11.90 -9.37
CA SER A 141 2.53 11.67 -9.41
C SER A 141 2.09 10.69 -8.32
N GLY A 142 2.85 9.62 -8.11
CA GLY A 142 2.58 8.63 -7.07
C GLY A 142 2.64 9.22 -5.66
N ASP A 143 3.65 10.03 -5.36
CA ASP A 143 3.78 10.73 -4.08
C ASP A 143 2.56 11.64 -3.82
N LYS A 144 2.14 12.41 -4.83
CA LYS A 144 0.96 13.26 -4.73
C LYS A 144 -0.31 12.45 -4.45
N ASN A 145 -0.53 11.37 -5.20
CA ASN A 145 -1.71 10.52 -5.05
C ASN A 145 -1.68 9.79 -3.71
N TRP A 146 -0.52 9.28 -3.28
CA TRP A 146 -0.35 8.63 -1.99
C TRP A 146 -0.75 9.55 -0.83
N MET A 147 -0.26 10.79 -0.83
CA MET A 147 -0.61 11.78 0.20
C MET A 147 -2.09 12.17 0.20
N THR A 148 -2.82 11.95 -0.90
CA THR A 148 -4.27 12.15 -0.94
C THR A 148 -5.00 11.07 -0.13
N HIS A 149 -4.48 9.84 -0.15
CA HIS A 149 -5.04 8.70 0.60
C HIS A 149 -4.51 8.64 2.04
N PHE A 150 -3.25 8.99 2.25
CA PHE A 150 -2.56 8.92 3.55
C PHE A 150 -1.85 10.26 3.84
N PRO A 151 -2.60 11.30 4.28
CA PRO A 151 -2.04 12.62 4.56
C PRO A 151 -0.93 12.57 5.62
N GLY A 152 0.21 13.22 5.33
CA GLY A 152 1.37 13.28 6.24
C GLY A 152 2.33 12.08 6.14
N GLU A 153 2.08 11.14 5.24
CA GLU A 153 2.94 9.97 5.04
C GLU A 153 3.67 10.01 3.69
N ARG A 154 4.93 9.61 3.71
CA ARG A 154 5.77 9.49 2.50
C ARG A 154 6.24 8.07 2.30
#